data_dc37a3c6472fdb86efbbf5cced270d87
#
_entry.id   dc37a3c6472fdb86efbbf5cced270d87
#
_cell.length_a   1.000
_cell.length_b   1.000
_cell.length_c   1.000
_cell.angle_alpha   90.00
_cell.angle_beta   90.00
_cell.angle_gamma   90.00
#
_symmetry.space_group_name_H-M   'P 1'
#
loop_
_entity.id
_entity.type
_entity.pdbx_description
1 polymer ?
#
loop_
_entity_poly.entity_id
_entity_poly.type
_entity_poly.pdbx_seq_one_letter_code
_entity_poly.pdbx_strand_id
1 'polypeptide(L)'
;MDPTPHGPFLVALDGQLTPVGRPALRFAWRGRGCEAVVSAGHITLAAQAGAVPYTIDRAALRPAAFAALEALPAELPEGWRLRLLPDHRVRLEHAMELEGTTTATALVSAMVGFALALDPYLDRLESAGMEAGIVKT
;
A
#
# COMPACT_ATOMS: atom_id res chain seq x y z
N MET A 1 -14.35 -16.56 27.80
CA MET A 1 -13.43 -15.54 28.27
C MET A 1 -13.41 -14.39 27.25
N ASP A 2 -13.56 -13.17 27.74
CA ASP A 2 -13.71 -12.01 26.85
C ASP A 2 -12.39 -11.68 26.15
N PRO A 3 -12.44 -11.27 24.87
CA PRO A 3 -11.23 -10.83 24.17
C PRO A 3 -10.68 -9.55 24.79
N THR A 4 -9.36 -9.43 24.77
CA THR A 4 -8.65 -8.27 25.31
C THR A 4 -8.50 -7.20 24.24
N PRO A 5 -8.83 -5.93 24.53
CA PRO A 5 -8.62 -4.87 23.55
C PRO A 5 -7.13 -4.51 23.42
N HIS A 6 -6.68 -4.36 22.17
CA HIS A 6 -5.36 -3.86 21.81
C HIS A 6 -5.51 -2.88 20.66
N GLY A 7 -5.50 -1.58 20.98
CA GLY A 7 -5.72 -0.55 19.98
C GLY A 7 -7.05 -0.76 19.25
N PRO A 8 -7.03 -0.83 17.91
CA PRO A 8 -8.25 -1.01 17.12
C PRO A 8 -8.69 -2.47 16.97
N PHE A 9 -8.12 -3.39 17.75
CA PHE A 9 -8.45 -4.82 17.66
C PHE A 9 -8.87 -5.39 19.02
N LEU A 10 -9.74 -6.38 18.95
CA LEU A 10 -9.99 -7.28 20.06
C LEU A 10 -9.16 -8.54 19.86
N VAL A 11 -8.39 -8.95 20.87
CA VAL A 11 -7.50 -10.10 20.78
C VAL A 11 -8.03 -11.23 21.65
N ALA A 12 -8.35 -12.35 21.02
CA ALA A 12 -8.77 -13.56 21.73
C ALA A 12 -7.55 -14.30 22.31
N LEU A 13 -7.80 -15.24 23.22
CA LEU A 13 -6.74 -16.01 23.85
C LEU A 13 -5.90 -16.81 22.85
N ASP A 14 -6.49 -17.24 21.75
CA ASP A 14 -5.82 -17.98 20.68
C ASP A 14 -5.08 -17.07 19.69
N GLY A 15 -5.02 -15.77 19.96
CA GLY A 15 -4.37 -14.79 19.09
C GLY A 15 -5.24 -14.28 17.96
N GLN A 16 -6.49 -14.70 17.88
CA GLN A 16 -7.41 -14.21 16.85
C GLN A 16 -7.70 -12.73 17.06
N LEU A 17 -7.58 -11.93 15.97
CA LEU A 17 -7.85 -10.51 15.98
C LEU A 17 -9.22 -10.22 15.37
N THR A 18 -10.00 -9.40 16.06
CA THR A 18 -11.26 -8.88 15.53
C THR A 18 -11.12 -7.36 15.39
N PRO A 19 -11.21 -6.80 14.17
CA PRO A 19 -11.10 -5.37 14.01
C PRO A 19 -12.30 -4.65 14.61
N VAL A 20 -12.03 -3.52 15.28
CA VAL A 20 -13.06 -2.62 15.78
C VAL A 20 -13.20 -1.49 14.77
N GLY A 21 -14.30 -1.48 14.03
CA GLY A 21 -14.47 -0.56 12.92
C GLY A 21 -13.62 -0.95 11.71
N ARG A 22 -12.88 0.01 11.17
CA ARG A 22 -11.97 -0.20 10.02
C ARG A 22 -10.58 0.31 10.38
N PRO A 23 -9.82 -0.42 11.20
CA PRO A 23 -8.51 0.04 11.63
C PRO A 23 -7.53 0.16 10.47
N ALA A 24 -6.71 1.21 10.52
CA ALA A 24 -5.65 1.43 9.55
C ALA A 24 -4.30 1.31 10.26
N LEU A 25 -3.46 0.41 9.75
CA LEU A 25 -2.10 0.23 10.23
C LEU A 25 -1.16 0.90 9.24
N ARG A 26 -0.24 1.73 9.74
CA ARG A 26 0.69 2.46 8.90
C ARG A 26 2.09 1.89 9.02
N PHE A 27 2.80 1.84 7.91
CA PHE A 27 4.17 1.38 7.84
C PHE A 27 4.88 2.08 6.69
N ALA A 28 6.17 1.87 6.55
CA ALA A 28 6.96 2.48 5.49
C ALA A 28 7.77 1.42 4.76
N TRP A 29 7.96 1.61 3.46
CA TRP A 29 8.80 0.76 2.63
C TRP A 29 9.55 1.60 1.61
N ARG A 30 10.88 1.53 1.64
CA ARG A 30 11.75 2.29 0.73
C ARG A 30 11.41 3.78 0.71
N GLY A 31 11.12 4.36 1.87
CA GLY A 31 10.75 5.76 2.01
C GLY A 31 9.33 6.10 1.61
N ARG A 32 8.49 5.11 1.24
CA ARG A 32 7.09 5.33 0.87
C ARG A 32 6.19 5.04 2.06
N GLY A 33 5.21 5.94 2.25
CA GLY A 33 4.16 5.69 3.24
C GLY A 33 3.21 4.62 2.73
N CYS A 34 2.96 3.62 3.58
CA CYS A 34 2.04 2.52 3.28
C CYS A 34 0.99 2.42 4.37
N GLU A 35 -0.14 1.81 4.03
CA GLU A 35 -1.17 1.52 5.02
C GLU A 35 -1.88 0.21 4.71
N ALA A 36 -2.37 -0.41 5.77
CA ALA A 36 -3.23 -1.58 5.68
C ALA A 36 -4.54 -1.23 6.38
N VAL A 37 -5.65 -1.24 5.64
CA VAL A 37 -6.98 -1.02 6.21
C VAL A 37 -7.65 -2.37 6.35
N VAL A 38 -7.97 -2.73 7.60
CA VAL A 38 -8.52 -4.04 7.92
C VAL A 38 -10.02 -3.92 8.17
N SER A 39 -10.79 -4.78 7.56
CA SER A 39 -12.22 -4.95 7.87
C SER A 39 -12.51 -6.43 8.00
N ALA A 40 -13.72 -6.77 8.46
CA ALA A 40 -14.07 -8.18 8.67
C ALA A 40 -13.88 -8.97 7.38
N GLY A 41 -12.97 -9.92 7.37
CA GLY A 41 -12.76 -10.83 6.24
C GLY A 41 -11.86 -10.31 5.13
N HIS A 42 -11.40 -9.05 5.16
CA HIS A 42 -10.48 -8.60 4.11
C HIS A 42 -9.58 -7.43 4.55
N ILE A 43 -8.54 -7.22 3.77
CA ILE A 43 -7.54 -6.18 4.00
C ILE A 43 -7.29 -5.46 2.67
N THR A 44 -7.17 -4.13 2.74
CA THR A 44 -6.72 -3.32 1.62
C THR A 44 -5.37 -2.72 1.96
N LEU A 45 -4.38 -3.03 1.15
CA LEU A 45 -3.02 -2.53 1.31
C LEU A 45 -2.78 -1.45 0.26
N ALA A 46 -2.11 -0.37 0.67
CA ALA A 46 -1.87 0.74 -0.24
C ALA A 46 -0.51 1.36 0.04
N ALA A 47 0.12 1.89 -1.00
CA ALA A 47 1.39 2.59 -0.90
C ALA A 47 1.37 3.86 -1.75
N GLN A 48 1.95 4.93 -1.24
CA GLN A 48 2.28 6.09 -2.06
C GLN A 48 3.58 5.75 -2.80
N ALA A 49 3.43 5.21 -4.01
CA ALA A 49 4.54 4.61 -4.74
C ALA A 49 5.49 5.62 -5.38
N GLY A 50 5.02 6.85 -5.61
CA GLY A 50 5.82 7.90 -6.21
C GLY A 50 5.00 9.14 -6.50
N ALA A 51 5.62 10.10 -7.17
CA ALA A 51 4.95 11.32 -7.60
C ALA A 51 5.40 11.69 -9.01
N VAL A 52 4.46 12.14 -9.85
CA VAL A 52 4.77 12.63 -11.19
C VAL A 52 5.47 13.99 -11.04
N PRO A 53 6.65 14.18 -11.68
CA PRO A 53 7.33 15.47 -11.64
C PRO A 53 6.45 16.57 -12.25
N TYR A 54 6.29 17.68 -11.55
CA TYR A 54 5.51 18.81 -12.06
C TYR A 54 6.25 20.14 -12.02
N THR A 55 7.43 20.16 -11.44
CA THR A 55 8.26 21.37 -11.37
C THR A 55 8.91 21.63 -12.71
N ILE A 56 9.22 22.91 -12.98
CA ILE A 56 9.89 23.32 -14.22
C ILE A 56 11.20 22.57 -14.42
N ASP A 57 11.95 22.37 -13.35
CA ASP A 57 13.25 21.72 -13.40
C ASP A 57 13.20 20.26 -13.82
N ARG A 58 12.03 19.63 -13.69
CA ARG A 58 11.84 18.21 -14.00
C ARG A 58 10.78 17.98 -15.07
N ALA A 59 10.38 19.01 -15.77
CA ALA A 59 9.33 18.91 -16.80
C ALA A 59 9.69 17.88 -17.88
N ALA A 60 10.97 17.74 -18.22
CA ALA A 60 11.44 16.80 -19.24
C ALA A 60 11.20 15.33 -18.85
N LEU A 61 10.98 15.03 -17.57
CA LEU A 61 10.73 13.68 -17.09
C LEU A 61 9.25 13.28 -17.15
N ARG A 62 8.34 14.27 -17.33
CA ARG A 62 6.91 14.02 -17.31
C ARG A 62 6.41 13.05 -18.38
N PRO A 63 6.85 13.15 -19.65
CA PRO A 63 6.40 12.20 -20.68
C PRO A 63 6.72 10.74 -20.33
N ALA A 64 7.93 10.48 -19.81
CA ALA A 64 8.32 9.13 -19.41
C ALA A 64 7.48 8.64 -18.22
N ALA A 65 7.20 9.54 -17.26
CA ALA A 65 6.37 9.21 -16.09
C ALA A 65 4.95 8.83 -16.54
N PHE A 66 4.33 9.62 -17.39
CA PHE A 66 2.98 9.34 -17.88
C PHE A 66 2.93 8.06 -18.73
N ALA A 67 3.96 7.81 -19.56
CA ALA A 67 4.05 6.57 -20.32
C ALA A 67 4.11 5.34 -19.40
N ALA A 68 4.88 5.41 -18.32
CA ALA A 68 4.96 4.33 -17.34
C ALA A 68 3.61 4.13 -16.64
N LEU A 69 2.91 5.20 -16.29
CA LEU A 69 1.60 5.12 -15.64
C LEU A 69 0.53 4.53 -16.56
N GLU A 70 0.61 4.76 -17.87
CA GLU A 70 -0.31 4.16 -18.82
C GLU A 70 -0.05 2.67 -19.02
N ALA A 71 1.22 2.26 -18.98
CA ALA A 71 1.62 0.87 -19.21
C ALA A 71 1.46 -0.01 -17.96
N LEU A 72 1.65 0.55 -16.78
CA LEU A 72 1.72 -0.22 -15.54
C LEU A 72 0.45 -1.00 -15.19
N PRO A 73 -0.78 -0.46 -15.37
CA PRO A 73 -1.99 -1.21 -15.01
C PRO A 73 -2.11 -2.56 -15.69
N ALA A 74 -1.62 -2.70 -16.92
CA ALA A 74 -1.66 -3.98 -17.63
C ALA A 74 -0.68 -5.01 -17.05
N GLU A 75 0.31 -4.57 -16.28
CA GLU A 75 1.30 -5.44 -15.68
C GLU A 75 0.97 -5.83 -14.24
N LEU A 76 -0.02 -5.16 -13.63
CA LEU A 76 -0.40 -5.45 -12.26
C LEU A 76 -1.19 -6.76 -12.17
N PRO A 77 -0.92 -7.59 -11.14
CA PRO A 77 -1.71 -8.79 -10.91
C PRO A 77 -3.16 -8.47 -10.55
N GLU A 78 -4.01 -9.48 -10.60
CA GLU A 78 -5.39 -9.35 -10.17
C GLU A 78 -5.47 -8.88 -8.73
N GLY A 79 -6.41 -8.00 -8.45
CA GLY A 79 -6.59 -7.41 -7.12
C GLY A 79 -5.75 -6.16 -6.87
N TRP A 80 -4.83 -5.84 -7.77
CA TRP A 80 -4.01 -4.63 -7.70
C TRP A 80 -4.61 -3.51 -8.54
N ARG A 81 -4.39 -2.29 -8.10
CA ARG A 81 -4.89 -1.10 -8.78
C ARG A 81 -3.92 0.06 -8.66
N LEU A 82 -3.74 0.78 -9.77
CA LEU A 82 -2.98 2.03 -9.80
C LEU A 82 -3.94 3.21 -9.79
N ARG A 83 -3.69 4.20 -8.96
CA ARG A 83 -4.45 5.44 -8.93
C ARG A 83 -3.52 6.63 -8.99
N LEU A 84 -3.82 7.57 -9.89
CA LEU A 84 -3.17 8.87 -9.91
C LEU A 84 -4.05 9.85 -9.15
N LEU A 85 -3.52 10.40 -8.07
CA LEU A 85 -4.25 11.33 -7.21
C LEU A 85 -4.17 12.76 -7.76
N PRO A 86 -5.10 13.66 -7.38
CA PRO A 86 -5.10 15.05 -7.88
C PRO A 86 -3.83 15.82 -7.57
N ASP A 87 -3.07 15.45 -6.56
CA ASP A 87 -1.80 16.08 -6.19
C ASP A 87 -0.59 15.48 -6.92
N HIS A 88 -0.82 14.74 -8.00
CA HIS A 88 0.18 14.03 -8.82
C HIS A 88 0.88 12.88 -8.11
N ARG A 89 0.41 12.46 -6.96
CA ARG A 89 0.93 11.27 -6.28
C ARG A 89 0.34 10.01 -6.90
N VAL A 90 1.17 8.98 -6.96
CA VAL A 90 0.79 7.67 -7.49
C VAL A 90 0.56 6.72 -6.33
N ARG A 91 -0.62 6.10 -6.32
CA ARG A 91 -1.01 5.15 -5.29
C ARG A 91 -1.18 3.77 -5.90
N LEU A 92 -0.49 2.77 -5.33
CA LEU A 92 -0.71 1.36 -5.66
C LEU A 92 -1.50 0.72 -4.54
N GLU A 93 -2.55 0.00 -4.90
CA GLU A 93 -3.45 -0.65 -3.95
C GLU A 93 -3.59 -2.12 -4.27
N HIS A 94 -3.72 -2.94 -3.23
CA HIS A 94 -4.00 -4.36 -3.35
C HIS A 94 -5.04 -4.75 -2.32
N ALA A 95 -6.18 -5.25 -2.79
CA ALA A 95 -7.24 -5.76 -1.94
C ALA A 95 -7.18 -7.28 -1.93
N MET A 96 -7.24 -7.88 -0.74
CA MET A 96 -7.22 -9.33 -0.60
C MET A 96 -8.14 -9.78 0.52
N GLU A 97 -8.65 -10.98 0.40
CA GLU A 97 -9.44 -11.59 1.46
C GLU A 97 -8.52 -12.25 2.48
N LEU A 98 -8.90 -12.11 3.75
CA LEU A 98 -8.23 -12.83 4.83
C LEU A 98 -9.06 -14.07 5.12
N GLU A 99 -8.55 -15.23 4.70
CA GLU A 99 -9.21 -16.49 4.94
C GLU A 99 -9.04 -16.94 6.39
N GLY A 100 -10.12 -17.46 6.96
CA GLY A 100 -10.09 -18.02 8.29
C GLY A 100 -9.91 -16.98 9.38
N THR A 101 -9.17 -17.35 10.41
CA THR A 101 -8.93 -16.55 11.59
C THR A 101 -7.80 -15.56 11.37
N THR A 102 -8.07 -14.28 11.57
CA THR A 102 -7.04 -13.24 11.45
C THR A 102 -6.20 -13.20 12.72
N THR A 103 -4.87 -13.26 12.56
CA THR A 103 -3.91 -13.13 13.66
C THR A 103 -2.94 -12.00 13.36
N ALA A 104 -2.18 -11.56 14.37
CA ALA A 104 -1.13 -10.57 14.17
C ALA A 104 -0.10 -11.06 13.15
N THR A 105 0.27 -12.34 13.23
CA THR A 105 1.21 -12.94 12.25
C THR A 105 0.66 -12.87 10.84
N ALA A 106 -0.61 -13.16 10.63
CA ALA A 106 -1.23 -13.10 9.31
C ALA A 106 -1.23 -11.68 8.76
N LEU A 107 -1.53 -10.67 9.60
CA LEU A 107 -1.49 -9.27 9.20
C LEU A 107 -0.08 -8.83 8.82
N VAL A 108 0.91 -9.15 9.64
CA VAL A 108 2.32 -8.81 9.35
C VAL A 108 2.77 -9.49 8.08
N SER A 109 2.43 -10.76 7.89
CA SER A 109 2.77 -11.49 6.66
C SER A 109 2.17 -10.84 5.42
N ALA A 110 0.91 -10.38 5.50
CA ALA A 110 0.27 -9.67 4.39
C ALA A 110 0.97 -8.35 4.09
N MET A 111 1.35 -7.59 5.12
CA MET A 111 2.05 -6.32 4.96
C MET A 111 3.44 -6.51 4.35
N VAL A 112 4.19 -7.50 4.83
CA VAL A 112 5.52 -7.82 4.29
C VAL A 112 5.42 -8.33 2.85
N GLY A 113 4.47 -9.20 2.57
CA GLY A 113 4.24 -9.72 1.22
C GLY A 113 3.90 -8.61 0.24
N PHE A 114 3.08 -7.67 0.66
CA PHE A 114 2.74 -6.50 -0.15
C PHE A 114 3.98 -5.63 -0.42
N ALA A 115 4.77 -5.34 0.61
CA ALA A 115 5.98 -4.54 0.48
C ALA A 115 6.96 -5.18 -0.51
N LEU A 116 7.20 -6.47 -0.39
CA LEU A 116 8.09 -7.19 -1.31
C LEU A 116 7.54 -7.20 -2.73
N ALA A 117 6.22 -7.34 -2.89
CA ALA A 117 5.58 -7.32 -4.20
C ALA A 117 5.61 -5.95 -4.86
N LEU A 118 5.76 -4.88 -4.08
CA LEU A 118 5.91 -3.52 -4.61
C LEU A 118 7.25 -3.31 -5.32
N ASP A 119 8.30 -4.01 -4.92
CA ASP A 119 9.67 -3.70 -5.37
C ASP A 119 9.82 -3.55 -6.89
N PRO A 120 9.35 -4.48 -7.74
CA PRO A 120 9.49 -4.30 -9.19
C PRO A 120 8.73 -3.09 -9.72
N TYR A 121 7.58 -2.75 -9.14
CA TYR A 121 6.80 -1.58 -9.56
C TYR A 121 7.46 -0.28 -9.11
N LEU A 122 8.02 -0.25 -7.90
CA LEU A 122 8.78 0.89 -7.42
C LEU A 122 10.02 1.13 -8.29
N ASP A 123 10.71 0.06 -8.70
CA ASP A 123 11.84 0.15 -9.61
C ASP A 123 11.41 0.75 -10.96
N ARG A 124 10.26 0.33 -11.48
CA ARG A 124 9.70 0.88 -12.73
C ARG A 124 9.42 2.38 -12.60
N LEU A 125 8.79 2.78 -11.51
CA LEU A 125 8.44 4.18 -11.29
C LEU A 125 9.69 5.04 -11.11
N GLU A 126 10.67 4.57 -10.38
CA GLU A 126 11.95 5.27 -10.22
C GLU A 126 12.68 5.42 -11.55
N SER A 127 12.71 4.37 -12.37
CA SER A 127 13.32 4.42 -13.70
C SER A 127 12.64 5.41 -14.63
N ALA A 128 11.36 5.70 -14.39
CA ALA A 128 10.60 6.69 -15.15
C ALA A 128 10.69 8.09 -14.54
N GLY A 129 11.55 8.30 -13.54
CA GLY A 129 11.77 9.60 -12.91
C GLY A 129 10.81 9.95 -11.80
N MET A 130 9.99 9.01 -11.35
CA MET A 130 9.07 9.23 -10.23
C MET A 130 9.75 8.85 -8.92
N GLU A 131 10.04 9.85 -8.12
CA GLU A 131 10.66 9.64 -6.81
C GLU A 131 9.63 9.30 -5.74
N ALA A 132 10.13 8.71 -4.66
CA ALA A 132 9.33 8.53 -3.47
C ALA A 132 8.82 9.90 -3.01
N GLY A 133 7.51 10.03 -2.83
CA GLY A 133 6.97 11.19 -2.17
C GLY A 133 7.50 11.20 -0.75
N ILE A 134 8.40 12.13 -0.44
CA ILE A 134 8.96 12.22 0.91
C ILE A 134 7.84 12.59 1.86
N VAL A 135 7.51 11.67 2.76
CA VAL A 135 6.64 11.98 3.87
C VAL A 135 7.48 12.75 4.86
N LYS A 136 7.35 14.07 4.84
CA LYS A 136 7.93 14.88 5.89
C LYS A 136 7.10 14.66 7.15
N THR A 137 7.68 13.98 8.07
CA THR A 137 7.11 13.91 9.41
C THR A 137 7.36 15.22 10.14
#